data_769d6bbd1ad68767ab5583bf876df47c
#
_entry.id   769d6bbd1ad68767ab5583bf876df47c
#
_cell.length_a   1.000
_cell.length_b   1.000
_cell.length_c   1.000
_cell.angle_alpha   90.00
_cell.angle_beta   90.00
_cell.angle_gamma   90.00
#
_symmetry.space_group_name_H-M   'P 1'
#
loop_
_entity.id
_entity.type
_entity.pdbx_description
1 polymer ?
#
loop_
_entity_poly.entity_id
_entity_poly.type
_entity_poly.pdbx_seq_one_letter_code
_entity_poly.pdbx_strand_id
1 'polypeptide(L)'
;MAEGLAAEDESYRILRSRIDLSRLPPLCRTVTEHVIAASADFDYATDLLCDEQVLAAASAELAAGAAVVTDSAMVAAGINGYPVICKSEDALTARLARTAGISLPAAAVRLAFGQAGPGAIWVVGSEPAALGEIMARNVQPSLVIGLPAGLAGAAEAKDAVRASGLPALTNVSEKGGAAVAAAAFCALATAALASGELDATTLNSR
;
A
#
# COMPACT_ATOMS: atom_id res chain seq x y z
N MET A 1 25.34 4.40 -3.11
CA MET A 1 24.24 4.63 -4.07
C MET A 1 24.38 3.81 -5.37
N ALA A 2 25.52 3.84 -6.06
CA ALA A 2 25.69 3.08 -7.32
C ALA A 2 25.59 1.55 -7.17
N GLU A 3 26.10 0.98 -6.08
CA GLU A 3 25.99 -0.47 -5.79
C GLU A 3 24.57 -0.92 -5.50
N GLY A 4 23.75 -0.09 -4.86
CA GLY A 4 22.35 -0.38 -4.60
C GLY A 4 21.51 -0.43 -5.87
N LEU A 5 21.70 0.52 -6.78
CA LEU A 5 21.03 0.54 -8.09
C LEU A 5 21.42 -0.66 -8.95
N ALA A 6 22.70 -1.06 -8.95
CA ALA A 6 23.16 -2.22 -9.71
C ALA A 6 22.56 -3.55 -9.17
N ALA A 7 22.37 -3.66 -7.85
CA ALA A 7 21.75 -4.85 -7.26
C ALA A 7 20.23 -4.90 -7.52
N GLU A 8 19.58 -3.76 -7.57
CA GLU A 8 18.16 -3.65 -7.91
C GLU A 8 17.94 -4.05 -9.37
N ASP A 9 18.72 -3.50 -10.30
CA ASP A 9 18.69 -3.87 -11.73
C ASP A 9 18.91 -5.37 -11.95
N GLU A 10 19.83 -5.98 -11.20
CA GLU A 10 20.10 -7.42 -11.28
C GLU A 10 18.89 -8.23 -10.76
N SER A 11 18.25 -7.80 -9.70
CA SER A 11 17.06 -8.47 -9.16
C SER A 11 15.91 -8.49 -10.19
N TYR A 12 15.64 -7.36 -10.85
CA TYR A 12 14.64 -7.31 -11.92
C TYR A 12 15.02 -8.12 -13.14
N ARG A 13 16.32 -8.16 -13.50
CA ARG A 13 16.81 -9.01 -14.59
C ARG A 13 16.57 -10.49 -14.30
N ILE A 14 16.86 -10.93 -13.07
CA ILE A 14 16.61 -12.31 -12.63
C ILE A 14 15.11 -12.61 -12.63
N LEU A 15 14.29 -11.70 -12.08
CA LEU A 15 12.84 -11.84 -12.05
C LEU A 15 12.29 -12.08 -13.46
N ARG A 16 12.59 -11.17 -14.40
CA ARG A 16 12.12 -11.23 -15.80
C ARG A 16 12.65 -12.43 -16.58
N SER A 17 13.76 -13.05 -16.14
CA SER A 17 14.26 -14.31 -16.71
C SER A 17 13.48 -15.54 -16.25
N ARG A 18 12.75 -15.43 -15.11
CA ARG A 18 12.04 -16.55 -14.49
C ARG A 18 10.54 -16.54 -14.72
N ILE A 19 9.97 -15.37 -14.99
CA ILE A 19 8.53 -15.23 -15.17
C ILE A 19 8.22 -14.19 -16.26
N ASP A 20 7.22 -14.50 -17.07
CA ASP A 20 6.70 -13.58 -18.09
C ASP A 20 5.42 -12.90 -17.57
N LEU A 21 5.52 -11.62 -17.28
CA LEU A 21 4.42 -10.75 -16.84
C LEU A 21 3.93 -9.81 -17.98
N SER A 22 4.33 -10.06 -19.22
CA SER A 22 4.00 -9.20 -20.37
C SER A 22 2.49 -9.08 -20.65
N ARG A 23 1.70 -10.04 -20.16
CA ARG A 23 0.23 -10.03 -20.29
C ARG A 23 -0.45 -9.07 -19.32
N LEU A 24 0.22 -8.67 -18.25
CA LEU A 24 -0.32 -7.69 -17.31
C LEU A 24 -0.26 -6.29 -17.90
N PRO A 25 -1.27 -5.46 -17.65
CA PRO A 25 -1.23 -4.04 -17.99
C PRO A 25 -0.03 -3.32 -17.32
N PRO A 26 0.43 -2.20 -17.84
CA PRO A 26 1.71 -1.60 -17.44
C PRO A 26 1.88 -1.32 -15.95
N LEU A 27 0.90 -0.67 -15.29
CA LEU A 27 0.98 -0.38 -13.85
C LEU A 27 0.84 -1.65 -13.01
N CYS A 28 -0.10 -2.53 -13.36
CA CYS A 28 -0.26 -3.83 -12.70
C CYS A 28 1.03 -4.65 -12.78
N ARG A 29 1.70 -4.66 -13.94
CA ARG A 29 2.99 -5.34 -14.11
C ARG A 29 4.06 -4.72 -13.24
N THR A 30 4.21 -3.40 -13.26
CA THR A 30 5.21 -2.69 -12.44
C THR A 30 5.01 -2.99 -10.95
N VAL A 31 3.79 -2.91 -10.45
CA VAL A 31 3.47 -3.23 -9.06
C VAL A 31 3.79 -4.70 -8.75
N THR A 32 3.40 -5.63 -9.61
CA THR A 32 3.66 -7.06 -9.43
C THR A 32 5.16 -7.37 -9.39
N GLU A 33 5.95 -6.78 -10.31
CA GLU A 33 7.41 -6.94 -10.31
C GLU A 33 8.03 -6.44 -9.01
N HIS A 34 7.61 -5.28 -8.49
CA HIS A 34 8.13 -4.74 -7.22
C HIS A 34 7.75 -5.62 -6.02
N VAL A 35 6.52 -6.10 -5.97
CA VAL A 35 6.06 -7.02 -4.93
C VAL A 35 6.86 -8.32 -4.94
N ILE A 36 7.08 -8.93 -6.11
CA ILE A 36 7.92 -10.14 -6.25
C ILE A 36 9.36 -9.84 -5.86
N ALA A 37 9.93 -8.73 -6.29
CA ALA A 37 11.31 -8.37 -5.95
C ALA A 37 11.51 -8.17 -4.43
N ALA A 38 10.52 -7.56 -3.75
CA ALA A 38 10.58 -7.32 -2.30
C ALA A 38 10.38 -8.59 -1.46
N SER A 39 9.65 -9.59 -1.97
CA SER A 39 9.30 -10.82 -1.24
C SER A 39 10.09 -12.05 -1.69
N ALA A 40 10.72 -12.02 -2.87
CA ALA A 40 11.27 -13.16 -3.60
C ALA A 40 10.22 -14.27 -3.85
N ASP A 41 8.93 -13.95 -3.81
CA ASP A 41 7.81 -14.87 -3.95
C ASP A 41 7.10 -14.67 -5.29
N PHE A 42 7.31 -15.62 -6.21
CA PHE A 42 6.75 -15.57 -7.56
C PHE A 42 5.25 -15.86 -7.63
N ASP A 43 4.66 -16.43 -6.57
CA ASP A 43 3.21 -16.69 -6.55
C ASP A 43 2.39 -15.41 -6.65
N TYR A 44 2.95 -14.25 -6.26
CA TYR A 44 2.28 -12.96 -6.44
C TYR A 44 1.93 -12.62 -7.88
N ALA A 45 2.53 -13.28 -8.87
CA ALA A 45 2.15 -13.14 -10.27
C ALA A 45 0.69 -13.53 -10.55
N THR A 46 0.13 -14.42 -9.73
CA THR A 46 -1.27 -14.89 -9.83
C THR A 46 -2.09 -14.61 -8.59
N ASP A 47 -1.45 -14.34 -7.47
CA ASP A 47 -2.09 -14.08 -6.19
C ASP A 47 -2.48 -12.60 -6.03
N LEU A 48 -1.70 -11.67 -6.62
CA LEU A 48 -1.95 -10.23 -6.54
C LEU A 48 -3.14 -9.86 -7.45
N LEU A 49 -4.05 -9.06 -6.90
CA LEU A 49 -5.23 -8.56 -7.59
C LEU A 49 -5.14 -7.03 -7.69
N CYS A 50 -4.93 -6.54 -8.88
CA CYS A 50 -4.90 -5.11 -9.18
C CYS A 50 -5.66 -4.81 -10.48
N ASP A 51 -6.24 -3.61 -10.53
CA ASP A 51 -6.94 -3.07 -11.69
C ASP A 51 -6.17 -1.87 -12.22
N GLU A 52 -5.87 -1.86 -13.52
CA GLU A 52 -5.08 -0.81 -14.16
C GLU A 52 -5.73 0.57 -14.05
N GLN A 53 -7.06 0.64 -14.19
CA GLN A 53 -7.78 1.92 -14.11
C GLN A 53 -7.77 2.47 -12.69
N VAL A 54 -7.92 1.60 -11.69
CA VAL A 54 -7.83 1.95 -10.28
C VAL A 54 -6.43 2.47 -9.94
N LEU A 55 -5.37 1.80 -10.42
CA LEU A 55 -3.99 2.22 -10.20
C LEU A 55 -3.68 3.54 -10.91
N ALA A 56 -4.16 3.73 -12.14
CA ALA A 56 -3.97 4.97 -12.88
C ALA A 56 -4.68 6.16 -12.20
N ALA A 57 -5.91 5.96 -11.72
CA ALA A 57 -6.62 6.99 -10.95
C ALA A 57 -5.87 7.34 -9.65
N ALA A 58 -5.37 6.34 -8.92
CA ALA A 58 -4.61 6.57 -7.70
C ALA A 58 -3.26 7.26 -7.97
N SER A 59 -2.60 6.96 -9.10
CA SER A 59 -1.39 7.66 -9.56
C SER A 59 -1.65 9.14 -9.78
N ALA A 60 -2.76 9.49 -10.43
CA ALA A 60 -3.17 10.88 -10.64
C ALA A 60 -3.46 11.61 -9.31
N GLU A 61 -4.12 10.93 -8.35
CA GLU A 61 -4.36 11.49 -7.02
C GLU A 61 -3.06 11.70 -6.23
N LEU A 62 -2.07 10.78 -6.36
CA LEU A 62 -0.72 11.00 -5.81
C LEU A 62 -0.08 12.24 -6.38
N ALA A 63 -0.16 12.44 -7.69
CA ALA A 63 0.36 13.61 -8.37
C ALA A 63 -0.32 14.90 -7.92
N ALA A 64 -1.61 14.84 -7.60
CA ALA A 64 -2.38 15.94 -7.03
C ALA A 64 -2.07 16.19 -5.54
N GLY A 65 -1.22 15.37 -4.91
CA GLY A 65 -0.80 15.52 -3.51
C GLY A 65 -1.70 14.81 -2.51
N ALA A 66 -2.37 13.73 -2.91
CA ALA A 66 -3.15 12.90 -2.00
C ALA A 66 -2.33 12.46 -0.78
N ALA A 67 -2.94 12.53 0.39
CA ALA A 67 -2.31 12.04 1.61
C ALA A 67 -2.11 10.53 1.56
N VAL A 68 -0.99 10.06 2.11
CA VAL A 68 -0.70 8.63 2.24
C VAL A 68 -0.72 8.25 3.72
N VAL A 69 -1.49 7.23 4.04
CA VAL A 69 -1.68 6.73 5.41
C VAL A 69 -1.16 5.30 5.49
N THR A 70 -0.41 4.98 6.54
CA THR A 70 0.08 3.63 6.83
C THR A 70 -0.50 3.10 8.13
N ASP A 71 -0.75 1.79 8.19
CA ASP A 71 -1.29 1.11 9.38
C ASP A 71 -0.24 0.90 10.47
N SER A 72 1.04 0.90 10.11
CA SER A 72 2.14 0.63 11.04
C SER A 72 3.40 1.42 10.71
N ALA A 73 4.24 1.62 11.72
CA ALA A 73 5.57 2.21 11.55
C ALA A 73 6.47 1.35 10.63
N MET A 74 6.24 0.04 10.59
CA MET A 74 6.98 -0.87 9.72
C MET A 74 6.66 -0.63 8.24
N VAL A 75 5.38 -0.42 7.88
CA VAL A 75 4.99 -0.03 6.53
C VAL A 75 5.54 1.35 6.20
N ALA A 76 5.42 2.30 7.12
CA ALA A 76 5.95 3.66 6.94
C ALA A 76 7.45 3.67 6.65
N ALA A 77 8.22 2.85 7.38
CA ALA A 77 9.67 2.72 7.20
C ALA A 77 10.07 2.13 5.82
N GLY A 78 9.19 1.35 5.20
CA GLY A 78 9.40 0.82 3.85
C GLY A 78 9.10 1.83 2.73
N ILE A 79 8.43 2.93 3.03
CA ILE A 79 8.08 3.98 2.05
C ILE A 79 9.12 5.10 2.14
N ASN A 80 10.07 5.07 1.23
CA ASN A 80 11.12 6.09 1.17
C ASN A 80 10.73 7.24 0.22
N GLY A 81 11.09 8.47 0.61
CA GLY A 81 10.95 9.64 -0.25
C GLY A 81 9.51 10.15 -0.42
N TYR A 82 8.53 9.64 0.34
CA TYR A 82 7.17 10.15 0.35
C TYR A 82 6.68 10.39 1.79
N PRO A 83 6.07 11.54 2.10
CA PRO A 83 5.53 11.81 3.44
C PRO A 83 4.32 10.93 3.72
N VAL A 84 4.33 10.24 4.87
CA VAL A 84 3.23 9.36 5.27
C VAL A 84 2.66 9.75 6.63
N ILE A 85 1.37 9.55 6.80
CA ILE A 85 0.66 9.68 8.07
C ILE A 85 0.60 8.30 8.71
N CYS A 86 1.30 8.12 9.83
CA CYS A 86 1.23 6.91 10.64
C CYS A 86 0.83 7.27 12.07
N LYS A 87 -0.22 6.63 12.59
CA LYS A 87 -0.74 6.85 13.94
C LYS A 87 -0.64 5.63 14.85
N SER A 88 0.03 4.56 14.41
CA SER A 88 0.11 3.30 15.17
C SER A 88 0.77 3.47 16.55
N GLU A 89 1.77 4.33 16.66
CA GLU A 89 2.54 4.57 17.90
C GLU A 89 2.19 5.90 18.58
N ASP A 90 1.19 6.64 18.07
CA ASP A 90 0.76 7.90 18.67
C ASP A 90 0.11 7.63 20.04
N ALA A 91 0.49 8.39 21.07
CA ALA A 91 -0.08 8.28 22.41
C ALA A 91 -1.60 8.47 22.44
N LEU A 92 -2.13 9.30 21.52
CA LEU A 92 -3.56 9.50 21.36
C LEU A 92 -4.26 8.22 20.87
N THR A 93 -3.58 7.40 20.05
CA THR A 93 -4.14 6.11 19.59
C THR A 93 -4.41 5.17 20.75
N ALA A 94 -3.44 5.00 21.64
CA ALA A 94 -3.63 4.18 22.83
C ALA A 94 -4.71 4.73 23.78
N ARG A 95 -4.82 6.04 23.90
CA ARG A 95 -5.87 6.69 24.66
C ARG A 95 -7.25 6.46 24.04
N LEU A 96 -7.38 6.69 22.73
CA LEU A 96 -8.64 6.50 22.01
C LEU A 96 -9.09 5.05 22.05
N ALA A 97 -8.18 4.09 21.82
CA ALA A 97 -8.50 2.66 21.90
C ALA A 97 -9.13 2.29 23.24
N ARG A 98 -8.51 2.72 24.35
CA ARG A 98 -9.04 2.45 25.72
C ARG A 98 -10.37 3.13 25.97
N THR A 99 -10.52 4.41 25.61
CA THR A 99 -11.74 5.17 25.92
C THR A 99 -12.93 4.76 25.06
N ALA A 100 -12.70 4.35 23.82
CA ALA A 100 -13.74 3.92 22.90
C ALA A 100 -13.98 2.39 22.89
N GLY A 101 -13.16 1.62 23.62
CA GLY A 101 -13.27 0.16 23.66
C GLY A 101 -13.04 -0.52 22.32
N ILE A 102 -12.09 0.02 21.52
CA ILE A 102 -11.74 -0.47 20.18
C ILE A 102 -10.29 -0.93 20.14
N SER A 103 -9.92 -1.67 19.06
CA SER A 103 -8.54 -2.11 18.86
C SER A 103 -7.61 -0.93 18.57
N LEU A 104 -6.31 -1.10 18.82
CA LEU A 104 -5.29 -0.11 18.47
C LEU A 104 -5.28 0.22 16.97
N PRO A 105 -5.32 -0.77 16.03
CA PRO A 105 -5.40 -0.47 14.61
C PRO A 105 -6.62 0.35 14.23
N ALA A 106 -7.80 0.05 14.80
CA ALA A 106 -9.01 0.81 14.56
C ALA A 106 -8.88 2.27 15.06
N ALA A 107 -8.29 2.47 16.24
CA ALA A 107 -8.03 3.81 16.77
C ALA A 107 -7.04 4.59 15.89
N ALA A 108 -5.98 3.93 15.40
CA ALA A 108 -5.00 4.53 14.49
C ALA A 108 -5.65 5.00 13.18
N VAL A 109 -6.51 4.17 12.58
CA VAL A 109 -7.27 4.54 11.37
C VAL A 109 -8.14 5.78 11.63
N ARG A 110 -8.86 5.85 12.76
CA ARG A 110 -9.70 7.02 13.10
C ARG A 110 -8.89 8.31 13.20
N LEU A 111 -7.76 8.26 13.91
CA LEU A 111 -6.90 9.44 14.06
C LEU A 111 -6.24 9.85 12.75
N ALA A 112 -5.78 8.86 11.97
CA ALA A 112 -5.19 9.12 10.67
C ALA A 112 -6.20 9.73 9.69
N PHE A 113 -7.44 9.23 9.66
CA PHE A 113 -8.51 9.79 8.83
C PHE A 113 -8.85 11.24 9.23
N GLY A 114 -8.86 11.55 10.52
CA GLY A 114 -9.04 12.93 11.00
C GLY A 114 -7.98 13.92 10.50
N GLN A 115 -6.78 13.42 10.16
CA GLN A 115 -5.69 14.21 9.59
C GLN A 115 -5.68 14.19 8.06
N ALA A 116 -5.87 13.02 7.44
CA ALA A 116 -5.75 12.83 6.00
C ALA A 116 -6.99 13.31 5.24
N GLY A 117 -8.18 13.13 5.80
CA GLY A 117 -9.45 13.38 5.12
C GLY A 117 -9.78 12.34 4.05
N PRO A 118 -10.84 12.58 3.26
CA PRO A 118 -11.20 11.75 2.10
C PRO A 118 -10.17 11.89 0.97
N GLY A 119 -10.14 10.91 0.06
CA GLY A 119 -9.22 10.88 -1.07
C GLY A 119 -7.81 10.39 -0.73
N ALA A 120 -7.54 9.99 0.50
CA ALA A 120 -6.24 9.46 0.90
C ALA A 120 -5.98 8.06 0.32
N ILE A 121 -4.69 7.74 0.12
CA ILE A 121 -4.23 6.38 -0.19
C ILE A 121 -3.87 5.70 1.13
N TRP A 122 -4.46 4.52 1.36
CA TRP A 122 -4.25 3.72 2.56
C TRP A 122 -3.37 2.52 2.26
N VAL A 123 -2.25 2.39 2.96
CA VAL A 123 -1.30 1.29 2.80
C VAL A 123 -1.32 0.45 4.08
N VAL A 124 -1.95 -0.71 3.99
CA VAL A 124 -2.17 -1.64 5.10
C VAL A 124 -1.37 -2.92 4.84
N GLY A 125 -0.34 -3.14 5.62
CA GLY A 125 0.57 -4.28 5.46
C GLY A 125 0.74 -5.13 6.72
N SER A 126 0.29 -4.65 7.88
CA SER A 126 0.52 -5.33 9.15
C SER A 126 -0.76 -5.80 9.81
N GLU A 127 -1.82 -4.97 9.81
CA GLU A 127 -2.97 -5.16 10.68
C GLU A 127 -4.27 -5.36 9.88
N PRO A 128 -4.76 -6.60 9.73
CA PRO A 128 -6.03 -6.86 9.03
C PRO A 128 -7.22 -6.06 9.59
N ALA A 129 -7.22 -5.80 10.90
CA ALA A 129 -8.28 -5.02 11.56
C ALA A 129 -8.35 -3.57 11.08
N ALA A 130 -7.26 -3.01 10.53
CA ALA A 130 -7.26 -1.68 9.93
C ALA A 130 -8.15 -1.63 8.68
N LEU A 131 -8.15 -2.69 7.86
CA LEU A 131 -9.04 -2.79 6.68
C LEU A 131 -10.51 -2.75 7.08
N GLY A 132 -10.87 -3.46 8.16
CA GLY A 132 -12.23 -3.44 8.70
C GLY A 132 -12.69 -2.04 9.13
N GLU A 133 -11.81 -1.29 9.78
CA GLU A 133 -12.15 0.08 10.22
C GLU A 133 -12.22 1.06 9.05
N ILE A 134 -11.36 0.93 8.03
CA ILE A 134 -11.40 1.73 6.79
C ILE A 134 -12.79 1.58 6.12
N MET A 135 -13.27 0.35 5.99
CA MET A 135 -14.61 0.08 5.42
C MET A 135 -15.73 0.61 6.32
N ALA A 136 -15.68 0.32 7.63
CA ALA A 136 -16.73 0.71 8.58
C ALA A 136 -16.88 2.23 8.70
N ARG A 137 -15.81 2.99 8.49
CA ARG A 137 -15.80 4.45 8.56
C ARG A 137 -16.11 5.14 7.25
N ASN A 138 -16.20 4.39 6.15
CA ASN A 138 -16.41 4.98 4.83
C ASN A 138 -15.43 6.14 4.58
N VAL A 139 -14.13 5.89 4.72
CA VAL A 139 -13.09 6.93 4.63
C VAL A 139 -12.91 7.50 3.23
N GLN A 140 -13.67 7.01 2.25
CA GLN A 140 -13.63 7.44 0.85
C GLN A 140 -12.18 7.49 0.30
N PRO A 141 -11.47 6.34 0.29
CA PRO A 141 -10.09 6.30 -0.16
C PRO A 141 -10.01 6.46 -1.69
N SER A 142 -8.94 7.05 -2.18
CA SER A 142 -8.57 6.96 -3.61
C SER A 142 -7.96 5.60 -3.95
N LEU A 143 -7.30 4.94 -2.98
CA LEU A 143 -6.81 3.57 -3.08
C LEU A 143 -6.64 2.95 -1.70
N VAL A 144 -6.96 1.67 -1.57
CA VAL A 144 -6.56 0.82 -0.46
C VAL A 144 -5.57 -0.24 -0.96
N ILE A 145 -4.30 -0.11 -0.60
CA ILE A 145 -3.30 -1.17 -0.76
C ILE A 145 -3.43 -2.05 0.49
N GLY A 146 -4.20 -3.14 0.38
CA GLY A 146 -4.50 -4.04 1.48
C GLY A 146 -3.77 -5.37 1.32
N LEU A 147 -2.58 -5.47 1.88
CA LEU A 147 -1.68 -6.63 1.77
C LEU A 147 -1.19 -7.11 3.16
N PRO A 148 -2.03 -7.13 4.22
CA PRO A 148 -1.59 -7.70 5.48
C PRO A 148 -1.37 -9.21 5.36
N ALA A 149 -0.37 -9.73 6.11
CA ALA A 149 -0.09 -11.16 6.21
C ALA A 149 -0.72 -11.74 7.47
N GLY A 150 -1.13 -13.01 7.41
CA GLY A 150 -1.57 -13.74 8.60
C GLY A 150 -2.48 -14.92 8.29
N LEU A 151 -2.29 -16.00 9.04
CA LEU A 151 -3.13 -17.20 8.91
C LEU A 151 -4.57 -17.01 9.41
N ALA A 152 -4.80 -15.99 10.22
CA ALA A 152 -6.12 -15.69 10.77
C ALA A 152 -6.55 -14.28 10.40
N GLY A 153 -7.64 -14.15 9.68
CA GLY A 153 -8.28 -12.88 9.38
C GLY A 153 -7.69 -12.06 8.23
N ALA A 154 -6.49 -12.38 7.73
CA ALA A 154 -5.87 -11.56 6.68
C ALA A 154 -6.53 -11.78 5.31
N ALA A 155 -6.76 -13.02 4.92
CA ALA A 155 -7.43 -13.34 3.65
C ALA A 155 -8.88 -12.84 3.67
N GLU A 156 -9.60 -13.05 4.77
CA GLU A 156 -10.97 -12.62 4.95
C GLU A 156 -11.11 -11.09 4.92
N ALA A 157 -10.18 -10.35 5.55
CA ALA A 157 -10.19 -8.89 5.53
C ALA A 157 -9.96 -8.34 4.11
N LYS A 158 -9.05 -8.95 3.34
CA LYS A 158 -8.81 -8.60 1.94
C LYS A 158 -10.01 -8.91 1.05
N ASP A 159 -10.65 -10.05 1.28
CA ASP A 159 -11.89 -10.44 0.58
C ASP A 159 -13.01 -9.44 0.84
N ALA A 160 -13.18 -9.03 2.10
CA ALA A 160 -14.16 -8.02 2.46
C ALA A 160 -13.90 -6.66 1.78
N VAL A 161 -12.63 -6.25 1.66
CA VAL A 161 -12.27 -5.03 0.91
C VAL A 161 -12.67 -5.15 -0.57
N ARG A 162 -12.37 -6.27 -1.22
CA ARG A 162 -12.79 -6.51 -2.61
C ARG A 162 -14.32 -6.48 -2.77
N ALA A 163 -15.03 -7.12 -1.84
CA ALA A 163 -16.49 -7.15 -1.86
C ALA A 163 -17.14 -5.78 -1.56
N SER A 164 -16.42 -4.87 -0.91
CA SER A 164 -16.94 -3.53 -0.57
C SER A 164 -17.05 -2.58 -1.76
N GLY A 165 -16.39 -2.90 -2.88
CA GLY A 165 -16.32 -2.03 -4.06
C GLY A 165 -15.40 -0.82 -3.92
N LEU A 166 -14.60 -0.74 -2.86
CA LEU A 166 -13.57 0.30 -2.72
C LEU A 166 -12.46 0.10 -3.77
N PRO A 167 -11.85 1.20 -4.27
CA PRO A 167 -10.68 1.10 -5.11
C PRO A 167 -9.55 0.43 -4.33
N ALA A 168 -9.13 -0.76 -4.76
CA ALA A 168 -8.23 -1.59 -3.97
C ALA A 168 -7.20 -2.35 -4.82
N LEU A 169 -6.03 -2.55 -4.20
CA LEU A 169 -5.00 -3.50 -4.58
C LEU A 169 -4.84 -4.46 -3.40
N THR A 170 -5.07 -5.74 -3.64
CA THR A 170 -5.02 -6.81 -2.62
C THR A 170 -4.38 -8.06 -3.20
N ASN A 171 -4.30 -9.13 -2.40
CA ASN A 171 -4.01 -10.49 -2.89
C ASN A 171 -5.02 -11.49 -2.30
N VAL A 172 -5.07 -12.69 -2.87
CA VAL A 172 -6.06 -13.71 -2.48
C VAL A 172 -5.65 -14.45 -1.20
N SER A 173 -4.38 -14.86 -1.11
CA SER A 173 -3.88 -15.73 -0.04
C SER A 173 -3.63 -14.97 1.28
N GLU A 174 -3.20 -15.71 2.30
CA GLU A 174 -2.76 -15.19 3.60
C GLU A 174 -1.40 -14.47 3.53
N LYS A 175 -0.72 -14.51 2.38
CA LYS A 175 0.55 -13.82 2.14
C LYS A 175 0.38 -12.32 2.19
N GLY A 176 1.49 -11.62 2.39
CA GLY A 176 1.51 -10.16 2.48
C GLY A 176 2.64 -9.69 3.38
N GLY A 177 2.40 -8.57 4.03
CA GLY A 177 3.30 -8.00 5.01
C GLY A 177 3.72 -6.57 4.70
N ALA A 178 4.34 -5.92 5.68
CA ALA A 178 4.72 -4.51 5.59
C ALA A 178 5.64 -4.22 4.38
N ALA A 179 6.63 -5.07 4.12
CA ALA A 179 7.53 -4.89 2.98
C ALA A 179 6.81 -5.00 1.64
N VAL A 180 5.86 -5.95 1.53
CA VAL A 180 5.06 -6.17 0.32
C VAL A 180 4.15 -4.98 0.05
N ALA A 181 3.45 -4.48 1.09
CA ALA A 181 2.56 -3.33 0.97
C ALA A 181 3.33 -2.05 0.62
N ALA A 182 4.47 -1.83 1.26
CA ALA A 182 5.34 -0.69 0.97
C ALA A 182 5.90 -0.76 -0.47
N ALA A 183 6.33 -1.93 -0.94
CA ALA A 183 6.82 -2.13 -2.30
C ALA A 183 5.75 -1.83 -3.35
N ALA A 184 4.50 -2.29 -3.12
CA ALA A 184 3.38 -1.98 -4.01
C ALA A 184 3.12 -0.47 -4.11
N PHE A 185 3.16 0.25 -2.99
CA PHE A 185 3.03 1.70 -2.98
C PHE A 185 4.21 2.39 -3.69
N CYS A 186 5.45 2.01 -3.39
CA CYS A 186 6.64 2.60 -4.01
C CYS A 186 6.64 2.42 -5.54
N ALA A 187 6.17 1.27 -6.03
CA ALA A 187 6.00 1.02 -7.46
C ALA A 187 5.04 2.03 -8.11
N LEU A 188 3.89 2.26 -7.46
CA LEU A 188 2.91 3.22 -7.94
C LEU A 188 3.44 4.66 -7.91
N ALA A 189 4.11 5.05 -6.84
CA ALA A 189 4.71 6.38 -6.69
C ALA A 189 5.83 6.62 -7.74
N THR A 190 6.67 5.61 -8.00
CA THR A 190 7.71 5.68 -9.03
C THR A 190 7.11 5.81 -10.43
N ALA A 191 6.04 5.09 -10.72
CA ALA A 191 5.34 5.21 -12.00
C ALA A 191 4.72 6.60 -12.18
N ALA A 192 4.12 7.18 -11.13
CA ALA A 192 3.58 8.54 -11.15
C ALA A 192 4.66 9.62 -11.41
N LEU A 193 5.86 9.44 -10.85
CA LEU A 193 7.02 10.31 -11.13
C LEU A 193 7.49 10.18 -12.58
N ALA A 194 7.54 8.96 -13.11
CA ALA A 194 8.02 8.69 -14.46
C ALA A 194 7.10 9.22 -15.56
N SER A 195 5.79 9.28 -15.30
CA SER A 195 4.79 9.87 -16.21
C SER A 195 4.82 11.41 -16.22
N GLY A 196 5.61 12.05 -15.34
CA GLY A 196 5.65 13.50 -15.18
C GLY A 196 4.42 14.07 -14.46
N GLU A 197 3.60 13.21 -13.89
CA GLU A 197 2.42 13.59 -13.11
C GLU A 197 2.82 14.07 -11.71
N LEU A 198 3.92 13.56 -11.14
CA LEU A 198 4.50 13.97 -9.85
C LEU A 198 5.76 14.81 -10.08
N ASP A 199 5.80 16.01 -9.51
CA ASP A 199 7.03 16.81 -9.53
C ASP A 199 7.91 16.42 -8.32
N ALA A 200 9.18 16.10 -8.59
CA ALA A 200 10.16 15.72 -7.56
C ALA A 200 10.33 16.81 -6.47
N THR A 201 9.90 18.03 -6.75
CA THR A 201 9.89 19.15 -5.80
C THR A 201 8.85 18.98 -4.70
N THR A 202 7.77 18.25 -4.96
CA THR A 202 6.68 18.01 -3.99
C THR A 202 7.11 17.06 -2.85
N LEU A 203 8.12 16.23 -3.09
CA LEU A 203 8.65 15.27 -2.12
C LEU A 203 9.55 15.92 -1.05
N ASN A 204 10.13 17.10 -1.34
CA ASN A 204 11.12 17.75 -0.45
C ASN A 204 10.57 18.92 0.37
N SER A 205 9.28 19.29 0.25
CA SER A 205 8.75 20.55 0.78
C SER A 205 7.75 20.43 1.93
N ARG A 206 7.67 19.24 2.60
CA ARG A 206 6.76 19.08 3.76
C ARG A 206 7.40 18.32 4.92
#